data_b87f371ba73badb63a0dddafa7dfd56b
#
_entry.id   b87f371ba73badb63a0dddafa7dfd56b
#
_cell.length_a   1.000
_cell.length_b   1.000
_cell.length_c   1.000
_cell.angle_alpha   90.00
_cell.angle_beta   90.00
_cell.angle_gamma   90.00
#
_symmetry.space_group_name_H-M   'P 1'
#
loop_
_entity.id
_entity.type
_entity.pdbx_description
1 polymer ?
#
loop_
_entity_poly.entity_id
_entity_poly.type
_entity_poly.pdbx_seq_one_letter_code
_entity_poly.pdbx_strand_id
1 'polypeptide(L)'
;MSVIVAVIVVAFERTEVAHHLLENRAFRLIGAVDGVDAILPAGTLSGAPKFRACQIIQELEQSKRGIYGGAIGYLDFAGNLDTCIAIRLVYKKNGEICIRSGAGIVADSVPEKEFQECCNKARAVVQAIEQAQEGLE
;
A
#
# COMPACT_ATOMS: atom_id res chain seq x y z
N MET A 1 -1.20 5.63 -30.36
CA MET A 1 -1.05 6.29 -29.03
C MET A 1 -0.59 5.21 -28.06
N SER A 2 0.71 5.15 -27.79
CA SER A 2 1.25 4.15 -26.87
C SER A 2 1.20 4.73 -25.46
N VAL A 3 0.32 4.18 -24.63
CA VAL A 3 0.28 4.51 -23.20
C VAL A 3 1.35 3.64 -22.53
N ILE A 4 2.45 4.25 -22.11
CA ILE A 4 3.43 3.55 -21.27
C ILE A 4 2.90 3.67 -19.84
N VAL A 5 2.35 2.58 -19.31
CA VAL A 5 1.99 2.46 -17.90
C VAL A 5 3.27 2.16 -17.13
N ALA A 6 3.85 3.17 -16.51
CA ALA A 6 4.90 2.95 -15.53
C ALA A 6 4.25 2.61 -14.20
N VAL A 7 4.33 1.35 -13.78
CA VAL A 7 3.92 0.93 -12.44
C VAL A 7 5.03 1.35 -11.47
N ILE A 8 4.80 2.45 -10.77
CA ILE A 8 5.72 2.90 -9.73
C ILE A 8 5.36 2.17 -8.45
N VAL A 9 6.16 1.19 -8.08
CA VAL A 9 6.10 0.55 -6.78
C VAL A 9 7.05 1.30 -5.85
N VAL A 10 6.52 2.25 -5.09
CA VAL A 10 7.30 2.93 -4.06
C VAL A 10 7.31 2.04 -2.83
N ALA A 11 8.41 1.31 -2.64
CA ALA A 11 8.63 0.53 -1.44
C ALA A 11 9.09 1.45 -0.28
N PHE A 12 8.62 1.11 0.89
CA PHE A 12 8.84 1.78 2.16
C PHE A 12 10.32 1.85 2.58
N GLU A 13 11.02 2.94 2.31
CA GLU A 13 12.38 3.13 2.88
C GLU A 13 12.72 4.54 3.38
N ARG A 14 11.84 5.55 3.27
CA ARG A 14 12.19 6.93 3.69
C ARG A 14 11.08 7.61 4.50
N THR A 15 11.17 7.49 5.82
CA THR A 15 10.28 8.18 6.78
C THR A 15 10.71 9.63 7.11
N GLU A 16 11.90 10.08 6.70
CA GLU A 16 12.43 11.39 7.09
C GLU A 16 11.90 12.57 6.23
N VAL A 17 11.53 12.30 4.97
CA VAL A 17 11.16 13.37 4.03
C VAL A 17 9.80 13.99 4.34
N ALA A 18 8.85 13.21 4.84
CA ALA A 18 7.50 13.69 5.14
C ALA A 18 7.48 14.75 6.27
N HIS A 19 8.41 14.67 7.23
CA HIS A 19 8.50 15.64 8.32
C HIS A 19 9.01 17.00 7.84
N HIS A 20 9.94 17.00 6.88
CA HIS A 20 10.58 18.23 6.37
C HIS A 20 9.66 19.03 5.42
N LEU A 21 8.74 18.36 4.71
CA LEU A 21 7.80 19.01 3.80
C LEU A 21 6.65 19.72 4.54
N LEU A 22 6.28 19.25 5.72
CA LEU A 22 5.25 19.88 6.56
C LEU A 22 5.74 21.16 7.25
N GLU A 23 7.03 21.30 7.48
CA GLU A 23 7.62 22.49 8.11
C GLU A 23 7.92 23.63 7.13
N ASN A 24 8.15 23.33 5.85
CA ASN A 24 8.42 24.35 4.84
C ASN A 24 7.13 24.79 4.12
N ARG A 25 6.51 25.87 4.61
CA ARG A 25 5.37 26.57 4.01
C ARG A 25 5.63 27.21 2.63
N ALA A 26 6.61 26.77 1.89
CA ALA A 26 6.79 27.17 0.51
C ALA A 26 6.04 26.18 -0.38
N PHE A 27 4.86 26.58 -0.88
CA PHE A 27 4.22 25.99 -2.05
C PHE A 27 5.17 26.16 -3.26
N ARG A 28 6.24 25.40 -3.27
CA ARG A 28 6.98 25.13 -4.50
C ARG A 28 6.13 24.12 -5.27
N LEU A 29 6.07 24.29 -6.56
CA LEU A 29 5.51 23.33 -7.49
C LEU A 29 6.13 21.94 -7.21
N ILE A 30 5.44 21.19 -6.37
CA ILE A 30 5.81 19.83 -6.01
C ILE A 30 5.44 19.01 -7.24
N GLY A 31 6.38 18.26 -7.78
CA GLY A 31 6.10 17.32 -8.86
C GLY A 31 5.15 16.22 -8.40
N ALA A 32 4.49 15.55 -9.33
CA ALA A 32 3.54 14.47 -9.02
C ALA A 32 4.18 13.37 -8.15
N VAL A 33 5.44 13.06 -8.40
CA VAL A 33 6.20 12.04 -7.62
C VAL A 33 6.48 12.52 -6.19
N ASP A 34 6.81 13.81 -6.02
CA ASP A 34 7.02 14.40 -4.69
C ASP A 34 5.75 14.35 -3.84
N GLY A 35 4.58 14.50 -4.49
CA GLY A 35 3.28 14.34 -3.85
C GLY A 35 3.07 12.93 -3.29
N VAL A 36 3.43 11.90 -4.04
CA VAL A 36 3.38 10.50 -3.58
C VAL A 36 4.34 10.28 -2.41
N ASP A 37 5.57 10.77 -2.53
CA ASP A 37 6.60 10.62 -1.48
C ASP A 37 6.18 11.31 -0.16
N ALA A 38 5.49 12.43 -0.24
CA ALA A 38 4.98 13.16 0.93
C ALA A 38 3.82 12.44 1.65
N ILE A 39 3.00 11.67 0.94
CA ILE A 39 1.83 10.98 1.50
C ILE A 39 2.20 9.60 2.06
N LEU A 40 3.11 8.90 1.41
CA LEU A 40 3.49 7.55 1.81
C LEU A 40 4.49 7.55 3.00
N PRO A 41 4.40 6.54 3.84
CA PRO A 41 3.40 5.46 3.91
C PRO A 41 2.02 5.96 4.33
N ALA A 42 0.98 5.48 3.64
CA ALA A 42 -0.39 5.87 3.94
C ALA A 42 -0.75 5.57 5.40
N GLY A 43 -1.31 6.56 6.10
CA GLY A 43 -1.67 6.45 7.52
C GLY A 43 -2.58 5.28 7.83
N THR A 44 -3.49 4.93 6.92
CA THR A 44 -4.41 3.79 7.01
C THR A 44 -3.69 2.44 7.18
N LEU A 45 -2.45 2.33 6.67
CA LEU A 45 -1.67 1.09 6.72
C LEU A 45 -0.45 1.18 7.65
N SER A 46 -0.10 2.37 8.08
CA SER A 46 0.99 2.58 9.03
C SER A 46 0.49 2.86 10.44
N GLY A 47 -0.55 3.66 10.59
CA GLY A 47 -1.09 4.04 11.90
C GLY A 47 -0.61 5.41 12.37
N ALA A 48 -1.00 5.77 13.59
CA ALA A 48 -0.67 7.04 14.23
C ALA A 48 -0.28 6.82 15.70
N PRO A 49 0.78 7.49 16.20
CA PRO A 49 1.76 8.31 15.46
C PRO A 49 2.56 7.48 14.47
N LYS A 50 2.70 7.97 13.24
CA LYS A 50 3.23 7.20 12.10
C LYS A 50 4.56 6.52 12.37
N PHE A 51 5.53 7.25 12.90
CA PHE A 51 6.87 6.72 13.17
C PHE A 51 6.85 5.55 14.15
N ARG A 52 6.16 5.70 15.31
CA ARG A 52 6.07 4.63 16.29
C ARG A 52 5.28 3.43 15.79
N ALA A 53 4.22 3.67 15.05
CA ALA A 53 3.44 2.61 14.43
C ALA A 53 4.27 1.79 13.43
N CYS A 54 5.08 2.45 12.58
CA CYS A 54 6.00 1.77 11.67
C CYS A 54 7.06 0.94 12.42
N GLN A 55 7.59 1.43 13.54
CA GLN A 55 8.51 0.67 14.38
C GLN A 55 7.87 -0.61 14.92
N ILE A 56 6.65 -0.50 15.47
CA ILE A 56 5.89 -1.65 15.98
C ILE A 56 5.63 -2.67 14.87
N ILE A 57 5.22 -2.20 13.69
CA ILE A 57 5.04 -3.06 12.52
C ILE A 57 6.33 -3.82 12.19
N GLN A 58 7.45 -3.12 12.17
CA GLN A 58 8.77 -3.72 11.90
C GLN A 58 9.17 -4.75 12.95
N GLU A 59 8.84 -4.51 14.22
CA GLU A 59 9.12 -5.41 15.33
C GLU A 59 8.26 -6.68 15.27
N LEU A 60 6.99 -6.56 14.89
CA LEU A 60 6.01 -7.65 14.93
C LEU A 60 5.89 -8.44 13.63
N GLU A 61 6.00 -7.81 12.48
CA GLU A 61 5.91 -8.49 11.21
C GLU A 61 7.22 -9.19 10.85
N GLN A 62 7.19 -10.51 10.75
CA GLN A 62 8.38 -11.33 10.43
C GLN A 62 8.71 -11.34 8.94
N SER A 63 7.90 -10.73 8.09
CA SER A 63 8.08 -10.72 6.63
C SER A 63 7.91 -9.32 6.06
N LYS A 64 8.67 -9.02 5.01
CA LYS A 64 8.52 -7.76 4.28
C LYS A 64 7.14 -7.65 3.63
N ARG A 65 6.53 -6.48 3.68
CA ARG A 65 5.22 -6.20 3.05
C ARG A 65 5.25 -6.25 1.52
N GLY A 66 6.42 -6.05 0.92
CA GLY A 66 6.57 -5.98 -0.53
C GLY A 66 5.79 -4.80 -1.10
N ILE A 67 4.95 -5.07 -2.10
CA ILE A 67 4.10 -4.04 -2.72
C ILE A 67 2.90 -3.64 -1.85
N TYR A 68 2.54 -4.45 -0.85
CA TYR A 68 1.40 -4.18 0.02
C TYR A 68 1.60 -2.92 0.85
N GLY A 69 0.68 -1.99 0.73
CA GLY A 69 0.74 -0.71 1.45
C GLY A 69 1.53 0.39 0.75
N GLY A 70 2.14 0.11 -0.40
CA GLY A 70 2.73 1.12 -1.27
C GLY A 70 1.68 1.86 -2.10
N ALA A 71 2.09 2.50 -3.19
CA ALA A 71 1.22 3.13 -4.16
C ALA A 71 1.22 2.36 -5.48
N ILE A 72 0.06 2.25 -6.09
CA ILE A 72 -0.11 1.79 -7.47
C ILE A 72 -0.83 2.89 -8.23
N GLY A 73 -0.32 3.26 -9.40
CA GLY A 73 -0.93 4.30 -10.18
C GLY A 73 -0.29 4.47 -11.54
N TYR A 74 -0.62 5.55 -12.20
CA TYR A 74 0.00 5.94 -13.45
C TYR A 74 0.46 7.40 -13.40
N LEU A 75 1.50 7.68 -14.13
CA LEU A 75 2.02 9.02 -14.40
C LEU A 75 2.11 9.19 -15.91
N ASP A 76 1.50 10.24 -16.44
CA ASP A 76 1.59 10.57 -17.86
C ASP A 76 2.72 11.58 -18.16
N PHE A 77 3.01 11.76 -19.43
CA PHE A 77 4.05 12.72 -19.87
C PHE A 77 3.66 14.19 -19.70
N ALA A 78 2.40 14.50 -19.41
CA ALA A 78 1.93 15.84 -19.09
C ALA A 78 2.08 16.15 -17.58
N GLY A 79 2.51 15.16 -16.78
CA GLY A 79 2.71 15.30 -15.33
C GLY A 79 1.44 15.01 -14.53
N ASN A 80 0.38 14.48 -15.15
CA ASN A 80 -0.79 14.02 -14.41
C ASN A 80 -0.48 12.71 -13.70
N LEU A 81 -0.91 12.60 -12.45
CA LEU A 81 -0.74 11.42 -11.61
C LEU A 81 -2.09 11.02 -11.04
N ASP A 82 -2.41 9.73 -11.11
CA ASP A 82 -3.47 9.11 -10.33
C ASP A 82 -2.91 7.88 -9.62
N THR A 83 -3.16 7.76 -8.33
CA THR A 83 -2.60 6.69 -7.52
C THR A 83 -3.55 6.25 -6.41
N CYS A 84 -3.49 4.97 -6.06
CA CYS A 84 -4.18 4.40 -4.92
C CYS A 84 -3.24 3.61 -4.02
N ILE A 85 -3.69 3.31 -2.81
CA ILE A 85 -2.95 2.44 -1.89
C ILE A 85 -2.98 1.02 -2.42
N ALA A 86 -1.82 0.35 -2.41
CA ALA A 86 -1.68 -1.05 -2.83
C ALA A 86 -2.28 -2.00 -1.79
N ILE A 87 -3.60 -2.15 -1.82
CA ILE A 87 -4.39 -3.07 -1.00
C ILE A 87 -5.36 -3.87 -1.86
N ARG A 88 -5.88 -4.98 -1.31
CA ARG A 88 -6.84 -5.86 -2.01
C ARG A 88 -6.34 -6.27 -3.40
N LEU A 89 -5.08 -6.61 -3.45
CA LEU A 89 -4.38 -7.02 -4.65
C LEU A 89 -3.80 -8.42 -4.48
N VAL A 90 -3.54 -9.03 -5.61
CA VAL A 90 -2.78 -10.24 -5.73
C VAL A 90 -1.61 -9.98 -6.70
N TYR A 91 -0.47 -10.56 -6.42
CA TYR A 91 0.64 -10.56 -7.37
C TYR A 91 1.26 -11.95 -7.46
N LYS A 92 1.79 -12.26 -8.64
CA LYS A 92 2.50 -13.52 -8.88
C LYS A 92 3.99 -13.25 -8.95
N LYS A 93 4.78 -14.02 -8.21
CA LYS A 93 6.23 -13.95 -8.22
C LYS A 93 6.80 -15.36 -8.16
N ASN A 94 7.69 -15.70 -9.08
CA ASN A 94 8.36 -17.01 -9.16
C ASN A 94 7.38 -18.21 -9.17
N GLY A 95 6.23 -18.07 -9.81
CA GLY A 95 5.21 -19.12 -9.85
C GLY A 95 4.24 -19.12 -8.66
N GLU A 96 4.54 -18.41 -7.59
CA GLU A 96 3.71 -18.34 -6.40
C GLU A 96 2.76 -17.13 -6.45
N ILE A 97 1.54 -17.33 -5.97
CA ILE A 97 0.55 -16.26 -5.80
C ILE A 97 0.66 -15.73 -4.38
N CYS A 98 0.84 -14.42 -4.27
CA CYS A 98 0.96 -13.72 -2.99
C CYS A 98 -0.25 -12.83 -2.75
N ILE A 99 -0.93 -13.04 -1.62
CA ILE A 99 -2.03 -12.22 -1.13
C ILE A 99 -1.65 -11.73 0.27
N ARG A 100 -1.85 -10.44 0.53
CA ARG A 100 -1.67 -9.86 1.86
C ARG A 100 -2.88 -9.00 2.23
N SER A 101 -3.33 -9.14 3.47
CA SER A 101 -4.38 -8.31 4.05
C SER A 101 -4.00 -7.88 5.46
N GLY A 102 -4.70 -6.88 5.98
CA GLY A 102 -4.49 -6.38 7.33
C GLY A 102 -5.71 -5.61 7.82
N ALA A 103 -5.74 -5.37 9.13
CA ALA A 103 -6.73 -4.56 9.80
C ALA A 103 -6.07 -3.40 10.55
N GLY A 104 -6.82 -2.33 10.79
CA GLY A 104 -6.38 -1.20 11.60
C GLY A 104 -6.59 -1.51 13.07
N ILE A 105 -5.52 -1.55 13.85
CA ILE A 105 -5.58 -1.87 15.27
C ILE A 105 -5.69 -0.59 16.09
N VAL A 106 -6.69 -0.55 16.96
CA VAL A 106 -6.95 0.54 17.91
C VAL A 106 -7.11 -0.01 19.33
N ALA A 107 -7.22 0.88 20.32
CA ALA A 107 -7.29 0.46 21.72
C ALA A 107 -8.44 -0.50 22.03
N ASP A 108 -9.58 -0.34 21.35
CA ASP A 108 -10.79 -1.14 21.54
C ASP A 108 -10.85 -2.36 20.59
N SER A 109 -9.81 -2.61 19.81
CA SER A 109 -9.75 -3.77 18.91
C SER A 109 -9.75 -5.08 19.69
N VAL A 110 -10.55 -6.02 19.21
CA VAL A 110 -10.62 -7.40 19.72
C VAL A 110 -9.84 -8.29 18.75
N PRO A 111 -8.75 -8.93 19.19
CA PRO A 111 -7.82 -9.66 18.29
C PRO A 111 -8.50 -10.64 17.36
N GLU A 112 -9.47 -11.41 17.85
CA GLU A 112 -10.20 -12.42 17.08
C GLU A 112 -11.04 -11.78 15.96
N LYS A 113 -11.63 -10.60 16.22
CA LYS A 113 -12.41 -9.87 15.24
C LYS A 113 -11.53 -9.26 14.16
N GLU A 114 -10.40 -8.69 14.55
CA GLU A 114 -9.42 -8.13 13.62
C GLU A 114 -8.81 -9.21 12.71
N PHE A 115 -8.50 -10.36 13.28
CA PHE A 115 -8.05 -11.52 12.50
C PHE A 115 -9.13 -11.97 11.48
N GLN A 116 -10.38 -12.08 11.92
CA GLN A 116 -11.48 -12.44 11.04
C GLN A 116 -11.70 -11.40 9.93
N GLU A 117 -11.53 -10.13 10.22
CA GLU A 117 -11.57 -9.05 9.23
C GLU A 117 -10.46 -9.23 8.17
N CYS A 118 -9.23 -9.51 8.59
CA CYS A 118 -8.13 -9.82 7.69
C CYS A 118 -8.46 -11.01 6.77
N CYS A 119 -8.98 -12.10 7.32
CA CYS A 119 -9.41 -13.27 6.57
C CYS A 119 -10.52 -12.93 5.55
N ASN A 120 -11.50 -12.14 5.95
CA ASN A 120 -12.60 -11.73 5.06
C ASN A 120 -12.11 -10.85 3.91
N LYS A 121 -11.18 -9.94 4.18
CA LYS A 121 -10.54 -9.08 3.15
C LYS A 121 -9.74 -9.92 2.14
N ALA A 122 -9.03 -10.94 2.59
CA ALA A 122 -8.27 -11.84 1.71
C ALA A 122 -9.20 -12.74 0.88
N ARG A 123 -10.28 -13.23 1.48
CA ARG A 123 -11.23 -14.15 0.85
C ARG A 123 -11.81 -13.62 -0.46
N ALA A 124 -12.13 -12.34 -0.53
CA ALA A 124 -12.66 -11.73 -1.75
C ALA A 124 -11.70 -11.86 -2.95
N VAL A 125 -10.40 -11.75 -2.70
CA VAL A 125 -9.35 -11.90 -3.73
C VAL A 125 -9.19 -13.37 -4.09
N VAL A 126 -9.20 -14.27 -3.11
CA VAL A 126 -9.11 -15.72 -3.32
C VAL A 126 -10.27 -16.21 -4.18
N GLN A 127 -11.49 -15.84 -3.83
CA GLN A 127 -12.69 -16.21 -4.59
C GLN A 127 -12.65 -15.73 -6.05
N ALA A 128 -12.15 -14.53 -6.29
CA ALA A 128 -11.98 -14.02 -7.65
C ALA A 128 -10.99 -14.85 -8.48
N ILE A 129 -9.93 -15.37 -7.86
CA ILE A 129 -8.96 -16.26 -8.52
C ILE A 129 -9.59 -17.62 -8.83
N GLU A 130 -10.29 -18.19 -7.84
CA GLU A 130 -11.00 -19.49 -8.00
C GLU A 130 -12.01 -19.43 -9.14
N GLN A 131 -12.85 -18.38 -9.17
CA GLN A 131 -13.81 -18.16 -10.26
C GLN A 131 -13.15 -18.00 -11.63
N ALA A 132 -11.98 -17.32 -11.69
CA ALA A 132 -11.25 -17.18 -12.92
C ALA A 132 -10.66 -18.51 -13.42
N GLN A 133 -10.32 -19.42 -12.54
CA GLN A 133 -9.88 -20.77 -12.89
C GLN A 133 -11.02 -21.62 -13.45
N GLU A 134 -12.19 -21.59 -12.77
CA GLU A 134 -13.38 -22.31 -13.23
C GLU A 134 -13.90 -21.82 -14.59
N GLY A 135 -13.70 -20.56 -14.92
CA GLY A 135 -14.12 -19.98 -16.21
C GLY A 135 -13.14 -20.24 -17.37
N LEU A 136 -12.01 -20.89 -17.10
CA LEU A 136 -10.99 -21.26 -18.10
C LEU A 136 -11.05 -22.75 -18.47
N GLU A 137 -11.88 -23.55 -17.81
CA GLU A 137 -12.19 -24.94 -18.15
C GLU A 137 -13.40 -25.02 -19.09
#